data_0c6de17ecc539b760e50e782cb4a53a3
#
_entry.id   0c6de17ecc539b760e50e782cb4a53a3
#
_cell.length_a   1.000
_cell.length_b   1.000
_cell.length_c   1.000
_cell.angle_alpha   90.00
_cell.angle_beta   90.00
_cell.angle_gamma   90.00
#
_symmetry.space_group_name_H-M   'P 1'
#
loop_
_entity.id
_entity.type
_entity.pdbx_description
1 polymer ?
#
loop_
_entity_poly.entity_id
_entity_poly.type
_entity_poly.pdbx_seq_one_letter_code
_entity_poly.pdbx_strand_id
1 'polypeptide(L)'
;LIHKKKPDCVISIHQNSYPDAAVKGAQVFYYTDSKEGEKLALCMQAALVAGLDPANHRKAKGNKTYYMLKKTDAVLVICECGFLSNPEEEALLNTKEYQKKVADALCDGVLTYLGEKKNGKEKTQTKTEETAAGAASAYACPAGGLSGIRRI
;
A
#
# COMPACT_ATOMS: atom_id res chain seq x y z
N LEU A 1 -10.09 -12.71 15.57
CA LEU A 1 -9.02 -11.85 16.06
C LEU A 1 -9.36 -10.37 15.85
N ILE A 2 -9.68 -9.93 14.63
CA ILE A 2 -9.97 -8.53 14.26
C ILE A 2 -11.08 -7.95 15.16
N HIS A 3 -12.25 -8.58 15.24
CA HIS A 3 -13.37 -8.13 16.06
C HIS A 3 -13.02 -8.00 17.57
N LYS A 4 -12.11 -8.86 18.07
CA LYS A 4 -11.68 -8.82 19.48
C LYS A 4 -10.70 -7.68 19.74
N LYS A 5 -9.80 -7.40 18.78
CA LYS A 5 -8.73 -6.40 18.95
C LYS A 5 -9.14 -4.98 18.59
N LYS A 6 -10.17 -4.83 17.74
CA LYS A 6 -10.68 -3.55 17.24
C LYS A 6 -9.56 -2.61 16.76
N PRO A 7 -8.71 -3.06 15.81
CA PRO A 7 -7.61 -2.23 15.31
C PRO A 7 -8.14 -1.05 14.49
N ASP A 8 -7.37 0.02 14.41
CA ASP A 8 -7.69 1.20 13.59
C ASP A 8 -7.69 0.87 12.10
N CYS A 9 -6.78 -0.03 11.67
CA CYS A 9 -6.77 -0.59 10.32
C CYS A 9 -6.15 -1.99 10.30
N VAL A 10 -6.40 -2.72 9.23
CA VAL A 10 -5.87 -4.07 8.99
C VAL A 10 -5.26 -4.13 7.59
N ILE A 11 -4.00 -4.55 7.52
CA ILE A 11 -3.30 -4.79 6.27
C ILE A 11 -3.11 -6.29 6.11
N SER A 12 -3.71 -6.87 5.08
CA SER A 12 -3.53 -8.28 4.71
C SER A 12 -2.53 -8.36 3.56
N ILE A 13 -1.38 -8.98 3.80
CA ILE A 13 -0.26 -9.03 2.85
C ILE A 13 -0.31 -10.35 2.11
N HIS A 14 -0.36 -10.27 0.78
CA HIS A 14 -0.49 -11.42 -0.13
C HIS A 14 0.42 -11.28 -1.34
N GLN A 15 0.53 -12.38 -2.08
CA GLN A 15 1.05 -12.43 -3.43
C GLN A 15 -0.02 -13.01 -4.35
N ASN A 16 -0.18 -12.39 -5.50
CA ASN A 16 -1.19 -12.73 -6.48
C ASN A 16 -0.74 -13.87 -7.41
N SER A 17 -1.68 -14.41 -8.17
CA SER A 17 -1.41 -15.34 -9.25
C SER A 17 -2.43 -15.13 -10.37
N TYR A 18 -1.99 -15.28 -11.61
CA TYR A 18 -2.87 -15.16 -12.78
C TYR A 18 -2.42 -16.14 -13.88
N PRO A 19 -3.33 -16.71 -14.70
CA PRO A 19 -2.97 -17.68 -15.74
C PRO A 19 -1.97 -17.16 -16.79
N ASP A 20 -2.03 -15.87 -17.11
CA ASP A 20 -1.06 -15.23 -18.01
C ASP A 20 0.14 -14.76 -17.19
N ALA A 21 1.29 -15.37 -17.42
CA ALA A 21 2.55 -15.06 -16.75
C ALA A 21 3.12 -13.67 -17.07
N ALA A 22 2.62 -12.99 -18.09
CA ALA A 22 3.00 -11.60 -18.38
C ALA A 22 2.36 -10.59 -17.44
N VAL A 23 1.32 -10.99 -16.70
CA VAL A 23 0.62 -10.12 -15.75
C VAL A 23 1.49 -9.89 -14.53
N LYS A 24 1.72 -8.60 -14.18
CA LYS A 24 2.54 -8.15 -13.07
C LYS A 24 2.06 -6.86 -12.43
N GLY A 25 2.71 -6.44 -11.35
CA GLY A 25 2.49 -5.19 -10.63
C GLY A 25 1.65 -5.33 -9.37
N ALA A 26 2.14 -4.76 -8.27
CA ALA A 26 1.43 -4.71 -6.99
C ALA A 26 0.07 -4.02 -7.11
N GLN A 27 -0.93 -4.55 -6.40
CA GLN A 27 -2.29 -4.01 -6.40
C GLN A 27 -2.98 -4.14 -5.05
N VAL A 28 -3.68 -3.10 -4.61
CA VAL A 28 -4.41 -3.08 -3.35
C VAL A 28 -5.90 -3.19 -3.58
N PHE A 29 -6.56 -4.06 -2.81
CA PHE A 29 -8.00 -4.26 -2.83
C PHE A 29 -8.64 -3.80 -1.52
N TYR A 30 -9.83 -3.22 -1.63
CA TYR A 30 -10.65 -2.77 -0.49
C TYR A 30 -12.10 -3.19 -0.68
N TYR A 31 -12.90 -3.20 0.40
CA TYR A 31 -14.33 -3.44 0.27
C TYR A 31 -14.99 -2.24 -0.41
N THR A 32 -15.68 -2.47 -1.53
CA THR A 32 -16.21 -1.42 -2.42
C THR A 32 -17.07 -0.37 -1.69
N ASP A 33 -17.79 -0.78 -0.65
CA ASP A 33 -18.70 0.11 0.09
C ASP A 33 -18.01 0.77 1.30
N SER A 34 -16.71 0.52 1.53
CA SER A 34 -15.93 1.11 2.62
C SER A 34 -15.17 2.34 2.16
N LYS A 35 -15.68 3.53 2.51
CA LYS A 35 -14.99 4.80 2.20
C LYS A 35 -13.61 4.93 2.87
N GLU A 36 -13.50 4.48 4.12
CA GLU A 36 -12.21 4.49 4.83
C GLU A 36 -11.26 3.42 4.29
N GLY A 37 -11.78 2.25 3.89
CA GLY A 37 -11.03 1.22 3.19
C GLY A 37 -10.48 1.72 1.85
N GLU A 38 -11.25 2.51 1.11
CA GLU A 38 -10.80 3.16 -0.14
C GLU A 38 -9.65 4.13 0.12
N LYS A 39 -9.77 5.02 1.12
CA LYS A 39 -8.70 5.97 1.47
C LYS A 39 -7.41 5.24 1.84
N LEU A 40 -7.50 4.24 2.71
CA LEU A 40 -6.34 3.41 3.06
C LEU A 40 -5.74 2.75 1.82
N ALA A 41 -6.57 2.16 0.96
CA ALA A 41 -6.11 1.49 -0.26
C ALA A 41 -5.40 2.45 -1.23
N LEU A 42 -5.86 3.68 -1.36
CA LEU A 42 -5.20 4.70 -2.19
C LEU A 42 -3.81 5.06 -1.66
N CYS A 43 -3.66 5.27 -0.34
CA CYS A 43 -2.37 5.53 0.29
C CYS A 43 -1.41 4.34 0.11
N MET A 44 -1.90 3.11 0.35
CA MET A 44 -1.11 1.90 0.19
C MET A 44 -0.69 1.66 -1.26
N GLN A 45 -1.60 1.85 -2.23
CA GLN A 45 -1.30 1.69 -3.64
C GLN A 45 -0.24 2.69 -4.11
N ALA A 46 -0.37 3.96 -3.72
CA ALA A 46 0.61 4.99 -4.06
C ALA A 46 2.00 4.66 -3.51
N ALA A 47 2.08 4.21 -2.27
CA ALA A 47 3.34 3.83 -1.64
C ALA A 47 3.98 2.59 -2.29
N LEU A 48 3.17 1.57 -2.64
CA LEU A 48 3.67 0.37 -3.35
C LEU A 48 4.19 0.72 -4.74
N VAL A 49 3.48 1.58 -5.50
CA VAL A 49 3.96 2.04 -6.81
C VAL A 49 5.28 2.80 -6.67
N ALA A 50 5.35 3.77 -5.76
CA ALA A 50 6.54 4.58 -5.57
C ALA A 50 7.75 3.77 -5.07
N GLY A 51 7.51 2.79 -4.18
CA GLY A 51 8.59 2.02 -3.54
C GLY A 51 9.07 0.79 -4.33
N LEU A 52 8.21 0.20 -5.17
CA LEU A 52 8.52 -1.07 -5.86
C LEU A 52 8.73 -0.90 -7.36
N ASP A 53 7.76 -0.30 -8.05
CA ASP A 53 7.79 -0.12 -9.50
C ASP A 53 7.00 1.13 -9.90
N PRO A 54 7.67 2.26 -10.16
CA PRO A 54 7.01 3.48 -10.62
C PRO A 54 6.31 3.36 -11.98
N ALA A 55 6.63 2.34 -12.79
CA ALA A 55 5.96 2.05 -14.06
C ALA A 55 4.68 1.21 -13.87
N ASN A 56 4.37 0.79 -12.66
CA ASN A 56 3.15 0.07 -12.36
C ASN A 56 1.92 0.99 -12.44
N HIS A 57 1.06 0.79 -13.43
CA HIS A 57 -0.15 1.58 -13.66
C HIS A 57 -1.40 1.04 -12.97
N ARG A 58 -1.27 -0.01 -12.13
CA ARG A 58 -2.41 -0.54 -11.38
C ARG A 58 -2.90 0.46 -10.36
N LYS A 59 -4.22 0.47 -10.16
CA LYS A 59 -4.91 1.33 -9.19
C LYS A 59 -5.50 0.49 -8.08
N ALA A 60 -5.70 1.08 -6.91
CA ALA A 60 -6.52 0.48 -5.86
C ALA A 60 -7.89 0.07 -6.43
N LYS A 61 -8.39 -1.10 -6.05
CA LYS A 61 -9.58 -1.69 -6.66
C LYS A 61 -10.59 -2.14 -5.61
N GLY A 62 -11.83 -1.66 -5.75
CA GLY A 62 -12.95 -2.14 -4.95
C GLY A 62 -13.28 -3.61 -5.25
N ASN A 63 -13.56 -4.38 -4.21
CA ASN A 63 -13.90 -5.80 -4.33
C ASN A 63 -15.02 -6.16 -3.34
N LYS A 64 -16.05 -6.86 -3.83
CA LYS A 64 -17.20 -7.35 -3.02
C LYS A 64 -17.15 -8.86 -2.77
N THR A 65 -16.18 -9.57 -3.32
CA THR A 65 -16.15 -11.03 -3.30
C THR A 65 -15.16 -11.61 -2.30
N TYR A 66 -14.07 -10.91 -2.00
CA TYR A 66 -13.07 -11.40 -1.05
C TYR A 66 -13.66 -11.53 0.35
N TYR A 67 -13.54 -12.73 0.90
CA TYR A 67 -14.16 -13.09 2.16
C TYR A 67 -13.77 -12.16 3.32
N MET A 68 -12.47 -11.87 3.46
CA MET A 68 -11.97 -10.99 4.52
C MET A 68 -12.55 -9.58 4.42
N LEU A 69 -12.66 -9.04 3.21
CA LEU A 69 -13.21 -7.70 2.99
C LEU A 69 -14.70 -7.64 3.36
N LYS A 70 -15.45 -8.72 3.09
CA LYS A 70 -16.91 -8.79 3.36
C LYS A 70 -17.27 -9.00 4.82
N LYS A 71 -16.40 -9.64 5.61
CA LYS A 71 -16.75 -10.20 6.93
C LYS A 71 -16.17 -9.39 8.10
N THR A 72 -15.74 -8.16 7.86
CA THR A 72 -15.26 -7.29 8.92
C THR A 72 -15.77 -5.87 8.74
N ASP A 73 -16.09 -5.23 9.86
CA ASP A 73 -16.40 -3.79 9.93
C ASP A 73 -15.14 -2.95 10.11
N ALA A 74 -13.98 -3.60 10.31
CA ALA A 74 -12.70 -2.91 10.40
C ALA A 74 -12.29 -2.33 9.03
N VAL A 75 -11.58 -1.23 9.06
CA VAL A 75 -10.90 -0.69 7.87
C VAL A 75 -9.84 -1.69 7.43
N LEU A 76 -10.09 -2.43 6.35
CA LEU A 76 -9.22 -3.53 5.90
C LEU A 76 -8.90 -3.40 4.42
N VAL A 77 -7.63 -3.62 4.09
CA VAL A 77 -7.15 -3.76 2.71
C VAL A 77 -6.38 -5.06 2.53
N ILE A 78 -6.40 -5.58 1.29
CA ILE A 78 -5.57 -6.70 0.85
C ILE A 78 -4.54 -6.12 -0.11
N CYS A 79 -3.26 -6.26 0.24
CA CYS A 79 -2.12 -5.81 -0.56
C CYS A 79 -1.51 -7.01 -1.29
N GLU A 80 -1.76 -7.12 -2.58
CA GLU A 80 -1.11 -8.07 -3.47
C GLU A 80 0.22 -7.45 -3.93
N CYS A 81 1.34 -7.92 -3.35
CA CYS A 81 2.65 -7.27 -3.50
C CYS A 81 3.38 -7.63 -4.80
N GLY A 82 2.81 -8.48 -5.64
CA GLY A 82 3.32 -8.96 -6.92
C GLY A 82 2.69 -10.30 -7.27
N PHE A 83 3.01 -10.83 -8.44
CA PHE A 83 2.45 -12.07 -8.97
C PHE A 83 3.48 -13.20 -8.92
N LEU A 84 3.17 -14.27 -8.18
CA LEU A 84 3.98 -15.50 -8.15
C LEU A 84 3.98 -16.22 -9.51
N SER A 85 2.98 -15.97 -10.34
CA SER A 85 2.91 -16.50 -11.70
C SER A 85 3.80 -15.76 -12.70
N ASN A 86 4.32 -14.58 -12.36
CA ASN A 86 5.27 -13.83 -13.18
C ASN A 86 6.70 -14.16 -12.72
N PRO A 87 7.56 -14.74 -13.60
CA PRO A 87 8.89 -15.19 -13.20
C PRO A 87 9.82 -14.08 -12.68
N GLU A 88 9.68 -12.84 -13.21
CA GLU A 88 10.48 -11.70 -12.75
C GLU A 88 10.08 -11.28 -11.34
N GLU A 89 8.77 -11.15 -11.07
CA GLU A 89 8.27 -10.78 -9.74
C GLU A 89 8.47 -11.90 -8.73
N GLU A 90 8.27 -13.16 -9.12
CA GLU A 90 8.55 -14.31 -8.26
C GLU A 90 10.01 -14.32 -7.80
N ALA A 91 10.97 -14.12 -8.72
CA ALA A 91 12.37 -14.03 -8.38
C ALA A 91 12.67 -12.87 -7.41
N LEU A 92 12.08 -11.68 -7.61
CA LEU A 92 12.22 -10.52 -6.73
C LEU A 92 11.63 -10.80 -5.34
N LEU A 93 10.41 -11.33 -5.28
CA LEU A 93 9.68 -11.63 -4.04
C LEU A 93 10.43 -12.64 -3.14
N ASN A 94 11.30 -13.46 -3.71
CA ASN A 94 12.15 -14.41 -2.98
C ASN A 94 13.44 -13.77 -2.42
N THR A 95 13.72 -12.48 -2.69
CA THR A 95 14.91 -11.81 -2.15
C THR A 95 14.59 -11.02 -0.88
N LYS A 96 15.52 -11.01 0.07
CA LYS A 96 15.38 -10.24 1.31
C LYS A 96 15.35 -8.73 1.06
N GLU A 97 16.08 -8.27 0.07
CA GLU A 97 16.14 -6.86 -0.34
C GLU A 97 14.79 -6.38 -0.84
N TYR A 98 14.13 -7.17 -1.68
CA TYR A 98 12.81 -6.80 -2.19
C TYR A 98 11.72 -6.92 -1.12
N GLN A 99 11.77 -7.96 -0.28
CA GLN A 99 10.87 -8.10 0.87
C GLN A 99 10.97 -6.90 1.81
N LYS A 100 12.19 -6.39 2.02
CA LYS A 100 12.39 -5.15 2.80
C LYS A 100 11.75 -3.93 2.12
N LYS A 101 11.93 -3.77 0.81
CA LYS A 101 11.28 -2.68 0.05
C LYS A 101 9.75 -2.76 0.16
N VAL A 102 9.18 -3.95 0.04
CA VAL A 102 7.74 -4.18 0.24
C VAL A 102 7.31 -3.74 1.63
N ALA A 103 8.03 -4.16 2.68
CA ALA A 103 7.70 -3.80 4.06
C ALA A 103 7.81 -2.27 4.29
N ASP A 104 8.84 -1.64 3.76
CA ASP A 104 9.02 -0.17 3.84
C ASP A 104 7.87 0.55 3.13
N ALA A 105 7.50 0.14 1.92
CA ALA A 105 6.39 0.74 1.16
C ALA A 105 5.05 0.56 1.89
N LEU A 106 4.78 -0.62 2.45
CA LEU A 106 3.58 -0.86 3.24
C LEU A 106 3.54 0.03 4.48
N CYS A 107 4.68 0.20 5.18
CA CYS A 107 4.79 1.09 6.32
C CYS A 107 4.51 2.55 5.93
N ASP A 108 5.08 3.03 4.83
CA ASP A 108 4.87 4.38 4.32
C ASP A 108 3.40 4.64 3.97
N GLY A 109 2.73 3.66 3.35
CA GLY A 109 1.30 3.74 3.05
C GLY A 109 0.44 3.87 4.31
N VAL A 110 0.71 3.07 5.34
CA VAL A 110 0.01 3.15 6.63
C VAL A 110 0.25 4.49 7.32
N LEU A 111 1.51 4.94 7.41
CA LEU A 111 1.85 6.22 8.03
C LEU A 111 1.21 7.39 7.31
N THR A 112 1.16 7.35 5.97
CA THR A 112 0.46 8.36 5.16
C THR A 112 -1.03 8.38 5.48
N TYR A 113 -1.67 7.22 5.55
CA TYR A 113 -3.09 7.11 5.91
C TYR A 113 -3.38 7.64 7.31
N LEU A 114 -2.53 7.33 8.29
CA LEU A 114 -2.65 7.81 9.67
C LEU A 114 -2.26 9.28 9.85
N GLY A 115 -1.76 9.95 8.80
CA GLY A 115 -1.29 11.33 8.86
C GLY A 115 0.07 11.50 9.55
N GLU A 116 0.78 10.43 9.81
CA GLU A 116 2.12 10.45 10.39
C GLU A 116 3.17 10.56 9.27
N LYS A 117 3.95 11.63 9.29
CA LYS A 117 5.13 11.72 8.43
C LYS A 117 6.23 10.84 9.00
N LYS A 118 6.92 10.05 8.18
CA LYS A 118 8.18 9.42 8.57
C LYS A 118 9.09 10.51 9.13
N ASN A 119 9.44 10.42 10.42
CA ASN A 119 10.53 11.20 10.98
C ASN A 119 11.82 10.72 10.31
N GLY A 120 12.09 11.26 9.12
CA GLY A 120 13.33 11.04 8.44
C GLY A 120 14.43 11.54 9.35
N LYS A 121 15.34 10.66 9.76
CA LYS A 121 16.66 11.09 10.22
C LYS A 121 17.19 11.95 9.07
N GLU A 122 17.16 13.26 9.29
CA GLU A 122 17.79 14.25 8.44
C GLU A 122 19.29 13.91 8.38
N LYS A 123 19.65 13.12 7.38
CA LYS A 123 21.04 13.08 6.95
C LYS A 123 21.24 14.34 6.14
N THR A 124 21.81 15.35 6.82
CA THR A 124 22.50 16.46 6.18
C THR A 124 23.37 15.93 5.06
N GLN A 125 22.90 16.09 3.82
CA GLN A 125 23.75 16.12 2.66
C GLN A 125 23.28 17.27 1.77
N THR A 126 24.16 18.25 1.73
CA THR A 126 24.23 19.43 0.91
C THR A 126 23.76 19.22 -0.52
N LYS A 127 22.89 20.15 -0.94
CA LYS A 127 22.76 20.78 -2.27
C LYS A 127 23.40 20.03 -3.45
N THR A 128 22.58 19.61 -4.41
CA THR A 128 22.66 20.10 -5.80
C THR A 128 21.42 19.66 -6.59
N GLU A 129 20.80 20.69 -7.20
CA GLU A 129 20.07 20.75 -8.46
C GLU A 129 18.72 20.06 -8.64
N GLU A 130 17.73 20.88 -8.60
CA GLU A 130 16.61 21.17 -9.50
C GLU A 130 16.61 20.36 -10.82
N THR A 131 15.56 19.59 -11.01
CA THR A 131 14.71 19.43 -12.19
C THR A 131 14.07 18.04 -12.23
N ALA A 132 12.84 17.93 -11.81
CA ALA A 132 11.81 17.02 -12.34
C ALA A 132 10.46 17.26 -11.63
N ALA A 133 9.93 18.46 -11.81
CA ALA A 133 8.51 18.71 -11.54
C ALA A 133 7.72 18.13 -12.73
N GLY A 134 6.84 17.18 -12.48
CA GLY A 134 5.89 16.86 -13.51
C GLY A 134 5.18 15.52 -13.51
N ALA A 135 5.10 14.77 -12.42
CA ALA A 135 4.28 13.55 -12.45
C ALA A 135 3.61 13.14 -11.13
N ALA A 136 3.74 13.90 -10.06
CA ALA A 136 3.28 13.48 -8.73
C ALA A 136 1.88 13.99 -8.32
N SER A 137 1.14 14.66 -9.21
CA SER A 137 -0.10 15.37 -8.83
C SER A 137 -1.39 14.57 -8.89
N ALA A 138 -1.38 13.28 -9.26
CA ALA A 138 -2.62 12.54 -9.49
C ALA A 138 -3.08 11.61 -8.34
N TYR A 139 -2.28 11.44 -7.29
CA TYR A 139 -2.58 10.49 -6.20
C TYR A 139 -2.33 11.07 -4.80
N ALA A 140 -2.72 12.31 -4.58
CA ALA A 140 -2.72 12.85 -3.23
C ALA A 140 -3.78 12.15 -2.38
N CYS A 141 -3.34 11.50 -1.30
CA CYS A 141 -4.23 10.98 -0.28
C CYS A 141 -4.99 12.16 0.35
N PRO A 142 -6.33 12.15 0.44
CA PRO A 142 -7.05 13.24 1.08
C PRO A 142 -6.65 13.34 2.55
N ALA A 143 -6.09 14.47 2.95
CA ALA A 143 -5.78 14.77 4.35
C ALA A 143 -7.08 14.83 5.17
N GLY A 144 -7.44 13.71 5.77
CA GLY A 144 -8.53 13.61 6.75
C GLY A 144 -7.91 13.44 8.13
N GLY A 145 -7.93 14.52 8.93
CA GLY A 145 -7.43 14.48 10.30
C GLY A 145 -8.24 13.48 11.15
N LEU A 146 -7.57 12.48 11.68
CA LEU A 146 -8.08 11.67 12.77
C LEU A 146 -7.61 12.31 14.09
N SER A 147 -8.51 13.06 14.76
CA SER A 147 -8.32 13.42 16.17
C SER A 147 -8.59 12.19 17.02
N GLY A 148 -7.59 11.65 17.67
CA GLY A 148 -7.78 10.65 18.72
C GLY A 148 -7.07 9.30 18.55
N ILE A 149 -5.79 9.27 18.25
CA ILE A 149 -5.01 8.03 18.31
C ILE A 149 -4.60 7.80 19.77
N ARG A 150 -5.13 6.74 20.41
CA ARG A 150 -4.59 6.23 21.67
C ARG A 150 -3.42 5.29 21.37
N ARG A 151 -2.26 5.63 21.90
CA ARG A 151 -1.10 4.71 21.92
C ARG A 151 -1.38 3.58 22.92
N ILE A 152 -1.12 2.38 22.52
CA ILE A 152 -1.00 1.21 23.38
C ILE A 152 0.50 0.90 23.55
#